data_489d57b3b41c065ef1805d2cdac76ca2
#
_entry.id   489d57b3b41c065ef1805d2cdac76ca2
#
_cell.length_a   1.000
_cell.length_b   1.000
_cell.length_c   1.000
_cell.angle_alpha   90.00
_cell.angle_beta   90.00
_cell.angle_gamma   90.00
#
_symmetry.space_group_name_H-M   'P 1'
#
loop_
_entity.id
_entity.type
_entity.pdbx_description
1 polymer ?
#
loop_
_entity_poly.entity_id
_entity_poly.type
_entity_poly.pdbx_seq_one_letter_code
_entity_poly.pdbx_strand_id
1 'polypeptide(L)'
;NIIFVSVDTGNVNQEFYDKLIADVKKNNFGMIIYIPFSTASLAIEKNINLWLTDVPTNWKETFNIGNNDLSTLLSLLICKNWKGEIDALIINKNQNLKFPQTDIEDIKTMVRFPNKTNISVKNGDLLSNVKKYRNADVNIFSVDDDMSTAAMINIVNESRISGIFCVDSNLENVLV
;
A
#
# COMPACT_ATOMS: atom_id res chain seq x y z
N ASN A 1 17.85 -0.20 5.48
CA ASN A 1 17.43 0.75 6.54
C ASN A 1 16.07 1.30 6.22
N ILE A 2 15.16 1.29 7.21
CA ILE A 2 13.80 1.81 7.08
C ILE A 2 13.62 2.98 8.05
N ILE A 3 13.07 4.08 7.56
CA ILE A 3 12.71 5.26 8.35
C ILE A 3 11.21 5.20 8.64
N PHE A 4 10.82 5.39 9.90
CA PHE A 4 9.41 5.49 10.29
C PHE A 4 9.07 6.91 10.71
N VAL A 5 8.00 7.48 10.15
CA VAL A 5 7.47 8.80 10.51
C VAL A 5 5.96 8.74 10.70
N SER A 6 5.47 9.56 11.61
CA SER A 6 4.03 9.83 11.75
C SER A 6 3.75 11.28 11.38
N VAL A 7 2.70 11.49 10.60
CA VAL A 7 2.29 12.83 10.16
C VAL A 7 1.12 13.28 11.02
N ASP A 8 1.31 14.39 11.73
CA ASP A 8 0.22 15.07 12.42
C ASP A 8 -0.58 15.92 11.43
N THR A 9 -1.81 15.52 11.14
CA THR A 9 -2.67 16.20 10.18
C THR A 9 -3.15 17.59 10.62
N GLY A 10 -3.00 17.94 11.90
CA GLY A 10 -3.38 19.25 12.46
C GLY A 10 -2.36 20.37 12.15
N ASN A 11 -1.10 20.03 11.88
CA ASN A 11 -0.04 21.01 11.62
C ASN A 11 1.02 20.42 10.68
N VAL A 12 0.64 20.19 9.42
CA VAL A 12 1.51 19.53 8.44
C VAL A 12 2.38 20.51 7.67
N ASN A 13 3.69 20.35 7.78
CA ASN A 13 4.63 20.97 6.84
C ASN A 13 4.82 20.04 5.63
N GLN A 14 3.95 20.19 4.62
CA GLN A 14 3.95 19.33 3.43
C GLN A 14 5.29 19.38 2.68
N GLU A 15 5.87 20.56 2.52
CA GLU A 15 7.15 20.74 1.83
C GLU A 15 8.28 19.95 2.50
N PHE A 16 8.30 19.94 3.82
CA PHE A 16 9.28 19.14 4.58
C PHE A 16 9.15 17.64 4.29
N TYR A 17 7.92 17.10 4.32
CA TYR A 17 7.71 15.67 4.08
C TYR A 17 7.96 15.29 2.63
N ASP A 18 7.54 16.12 1.66
CA ASP A 18 7.78 15.87 0.24
C ASP A 18 9.30 15.84 -0.07
N LYS A 19 10.06 16.77 0.54
CA LYS A 19 11.52 16.77 0.43
C LYS A 19 12.14 15.54 1.11
N LEU A 20 11.65 15.14 2.28
CA LEU A 20 12.14 13.96 2.98
C LEU A 20 11.91 12.70 2.15
N ILE A 21 10.73 12.54 1.52
CA ILE A 21 10.43 11.42 0.63
C ILE A 21 11.38 11.40 -0.55
N ALA A 22 11.65 12.55 -1.18
CA ALA A 22 12.58 12.66 -2.29
C ALA A 22 14.02 12.27 -1.88
N ASP A 23 14.48 12.73 -0.72
CA ASP A 23 15.80 12.40 -0.18
C ASP A 23 15.92 10.90 0.16
N VAL A 24 14.87 10.28 0.71
CA VAL A 24 14.79 8.84 1.03
C VAL A 24 14.89 8.02 -0.25
N LYS A 25 14.10 8.35 -1.29
CA LYS A 25 14.16 7.69 -2.60
C LYS A 25 15.53 7.80 -3.23
N LYS A 26 16.12 9.00 -3.24
CA LYS A 26 17.45 9.25 -3.80
C LYS A 26 18.56 8.42 -3.16
N ASN A 27 18.43 8.12 -1.87
CA ASN A 27 19.43 7.36 -1.11
C ASN A 27 19.10 5.87 -0.97
N ASN A 28 18.06 5.37 -1.64
CA ASN A 28 17.58 3.98 -1.57
C ASN A 28 17.32 3.51 -0.12
N PHE A 29 16.68 4.35 0.69
CA PHE A 29 16.14 3.95 1.98
C PHE A 29 14.66 3.59 1.85
N GLY A 30 14.22 2.62 2.62
CA GLY A 30 12.80 2.38 2.82
C GLY A 30 12.22 3.42 3.79
N MET A 31 10.95 3.81 3.58
CA MET A 31 10.27 4.71 4.51
C MET A 31 8.82 4.27 4.71
N ILE A 32 8.38 4.33 5.97
CA ILE A 32 7.00 4.07 6.37
C ILE A 32 6.42 5.34 6.95
N ILE A 33 5.37 5.87 6.32
CA ILE A 33 4.67 7.10 6.72
C ILE A 33 3.31 6.71 7.27
N TYR A 34 3.06 6.96 8.54
CA TYR A 34 1.77 6.73 9.17
C TYR A 34 0.97 8.04 9.25
N ILE A 35 -0.24 8.03 8.71
CA ILE A 35 -1.19 9.15 8.79
C ILE A 35 -2.44 8.67 9.52
N PRO A 36 -2.64 9.07 10.78
CA PRO A 36 -3.82 8.65 11.53
C PRO A 36 -5.08 9.36 11.04
N PHE A 37 -6.20 8.64 11.02
CA PHE A 37 -7.52 9.24 10.95
C PHE A 37 -8.06 9.38 12.38
N SER A 38 -8.51 10.58 12.75
CA SER A 38 -8.74 10.99 14.17
C SER A 38 -9.74 10.13 14.95
N THR A 39 -10.65 9.44 14.27
CA THR A 39 -11.69 8.60 14.90
C THR A 39 -11.48 7.11 14.65
N ALA A 40 -10.40 6.74 13.95
CA ALA A 40 -10.12 5.34 13.65
C ALA A 40 -9.36 4.69 14.81
N SER A 41 -9.86 3.54 15.24
CA SER A 41 -9.16 2.67 16.19
C SER A 41 -8.50 1.54 15.44
N LEU A 42 -7.21 1.32 15.67
CA LEU A 42 -6.46 0.24 15.02
C LEU A 42 -6.73 -1.11 15.69
N ALA A 43 -6.67 -2.18 14.91
CA ALA A 43 -6.72 -3.58 15.34
C ALA A 43 -8.04 -4.02 16.02
N ILE A 44 -9.15 -3.37 15.72
CA ILE A 44 -10.48 -3.80 16.19
C ILE A 44 -11.01 -4.92 15.31
N GLU A 45 -11.22 -4.64 14.02
CA GLU A 45 -11.69 -5.62 13.02
C GLU A 45 -10.56 -6.52 12.53
N LYS A 46 -9.31 -6.07 12.67
CA LYS A 46 -8.10 -6.73 12.21
C LYS A 46 -8.05 -6.94 10.70
N ASN A 47 -8.71 -6.07 9.96
CA ASN A 47 -8.74 -6.07 8.51
C ASN A 47 -7.76 -5.05 7.95
N ILE A 48 -6.99 -5.45 6.94
CA ILE A 48 -5.97 -4.66 6.28
C ILE A 48 -6.32 -4.59 4.80
N ASN A 49 -6.47 -3.37 4.27
CA ASN A 49 -6.50 -3.17 2.83
C ASN A 49 -5.08 -2.88 2.34
N LEU A 50 -4.55 -3.78 1.52
CA LEU A 50 -3.29 -3.57 0.81
C LEU A 50 -3.58 -3.12 -0.62
N TRP A 51 -3.20 -1.90 -0.95
CA TRP A 51 -3.40 -1.30 -2.27
C TRP A 51 -2.13 -1.45 -3.11
N LEU A 52 -2.21 -2.30 -4.14
CA LEU A 52 -1.13 -2.55 -5.08
C LEU A 52 -1.34 -1.69 -6.32
N THR A 53 -0.48 -0.68 -6.49
CA THR A 53 -0.50 0.22 -7.64
C THR A 53 0.60 -0.16 -8.63
N ASP A 54 0.34 0.12 -9.90
CA ASP A 54 1.33 0.00 -10.99
C ASP A 54 2.07 -1.37 -11.04
N VAL A 55 1.35 -2.46 -10.72
CA VAL A 55 1.88 -3.81 -10.86
C VAL A 55 2.19 -4.06 -12.35
N PRO A 56 3.46 -4.38 -12.71
CA PRO A 56 3.84 -4.60 -14.09
C PRO A 56 3.12 -5.79 -14.71
N THR A 57 2.76 -5.71 -15.98
CA THR A 57 2.12 -6.85 -16.70
C THR A 57 3.05 -8.05 -16.86
N ASN A 58 4.36 -7.80 -16.89
CA ASN A 58 5.40 -8.82 -16.97
C ASN A 58 6.01 -9.20 -15.61
N TRP A 59 5.28 -8.96 -14.52
CA TRP A 59 5.75 -9.21 -13.15
C TRP A 59 6.27 -10.64 -12.92
N LYS A 60 5.70 -11.62 -13.62
CA LYS A 60 6.15 -13.02 -13.54
C LYS A 60 7.54 -13.23 -14.14
N GLU A 61 7.85 -12.55 -15.23
CA GLU A 61 9.14 -12.66 -15.92
C GLU A 61 10.24 -11.92 -15.17
N THR A 62 9.88 -10.78 -14.59
CA THR A 62 10.80 -9.90 -13.86
C THR A 62 10.92 -10.25 -12.39
N PHE A 63 10.05 -11.09 -11.85
CA PHE A 63 9.91 -11.34 -10.41
C PHE A 63 9.84 -10.03 -9.60
N ASN A 64 9.01 -9.12 -10.09
CA ASN A 64 8.88 -7.78 -9.53
C ASN A 64 7.42 -7.31 -9.60
N ILE A 65 6.87 -6.91 -8.46
CA ILE A 65 5.51 -6.35 -8.37
C ILE A 65 5.49 -4.81 -8.36
N GLY A 66 6.55 -4.18 -8.84
CA GLY A 66 6.73 -2.73 -8.81
C GLY A 66 7.16 -2.26 -7.41
N ASN A 67 6.84 -1.03 -7.07
CA ASN A 67 7.18 -0.44 -5.77
C ASN A 67 6.26 -0.94 -4.64
N ASN A 68 5.81 -2.20 -4.69
CA ASN A 68 4.85 -2.75 -3.72
C ASN A 68 5.47 -3.73 -2.72
N ASP A 69 6.79 -3.96 -2.77
CA ASP A 69 7.44 -4.95 -1.92
C ASP A 69 7.36 -4.59 -0.43
N LEU A 70 7.76 -3.38 -0.05
CA LEU A 70 7.74 -2.94 1.36
C LEU A 70 6.31 -2.88 1.92
N SER A 71 5.34 -2.37 1.16
CA SER A 71 3.93 -2.31 1.57
C SER A 71 3.34 -3.70 1.78
N THR A 72 3.70 -4.64 0.92
CA THR A 72 3.28 -6.05 1.01
C THR A 72 3.91 -6.74 2.22
N LEU A 73 5.23 -6.61 2.42
CA LEU A 73 5.94 -7.18 3.58
C LEU A 73 5.37 -6.64 4.90
N LEU A 74 5.09 -5.33 4.97
CA LEU A 74 4.49 -4.71 6.14
C LEU A 74 3.08 -5.24 6.41
N SER A 75 2.26 -5.41 5.36
CA SER A 75 0.92 -5.97 5.46
C SER A 75 0.94 -7.40 6.02
N LEU A 76 1.85 -8.23 5.54
CA LEU A 76 2.05 -9.59 6.04
C LEU A 76 2.47 -9.60 7.51
N LEU A 77 3.38 -8.69 7.90
CA LEU A 77 3.84 -8.56 9.28
C LEU A 77 2.71 -8.15 10.22
N ILE A 78 1.93 -7.13 9.85
CA ILE A 78 0.79 -6.65 10.64
C ILE A 78 -0.29 -7.73 10.73
N CYS A 79 -0.65 -8.36 9.60
CA CYS A 79 -1.62 -9.44 9.57
C CYS A 79 -1.25 -10.59 10.52
N LYS A 80 0.02 -11.00 10.51
CA LYS A 80 0.53 -12.04 11.40
C LYS A 80 0.42 -11.64 12.88
N ASN A 81 0.78 -10.41 13.22
CA ASN A 81 0.75 -9.93 14.61
C ASN A 81 -0.67 -9.71 15.11
N TRP A 82 -1.56 -9.17 14.29
CA TRP A 82 -2.96 -8.96 14.64
C TRP A 82 -3.79 -10.24 14.59
N LYS A 83 -3.29 -11.30 13.92
CA LYS A 83 -4.07 -12.48 13.52
C LYS A 83 -5.29 -12.08 12.68
N GLY A 84 -5.06 -11.13 11.79
CA GLY A 84 -6.06 -10.49 10.96
C GLY A 84 -6.19 -11.08 9.56
N GLU A 85 -6.82 -10.32 8.68
CA GLU A 85 -7.04 -10.67 7.27
C GLU A 85 -6.54 -9.55 6.37
N ILE A 86 -6.14 -9.90 5.14
CA ILE A 86 -5.68 -8.95 4.12
C ILE A 86 -6.64 -9.01 2.93
N ASP A 87 -7.13 -7.84 2.53
CA ASP A 87 -7.72 -7.61 1.22
C ASP A 87 -6.67 -6.92 0.34
N ALA A 88 -6.07 -7.65 -0.59
CA ALA A 88 -5.13 -7.11 -1.57
C ALA A 88 -5.89 -6.61 -2.81
N LEU A 89 -5.79 -5.33 -3.08
CA LEU A 89 -6.57 -4.59 -4.06
C LEU A 89 -5.64 -4.07 -5.16
N ILE A 90 -5.58 -4.76 -6.30
CA ILE A 90 -4.75 -4.38 -7.44
C ILE A 90 -5.46 -3.29 -8.24
N ILE A 91 -4.86 -2.11 -8.32
CA ILE A 91 -5.41 -0.99 -9.09
C ILE A 91 -5.02 -1.11 -10.57
N ASN A 92 -6.02 -1.26 -11.41
CA ASN A 92 -5.89 -1.26 -12.87
C ASN A 92 -6.30 0.11 -13.42
N LYS A 93 -5.36 1.05 -13.48
CA LYS A 93 -5.60 2.42 -14.00
C LYS A 93 -6.01 2.38 -15.48
N ASN A 94 -5.37 1.50 -16.26
CA ASN A 94 -5.67 1.30 -17.66
C ASN A 94 -6.66 0.14 -17.81
N GLN A 95 -7.94 0.40 -17.88
CA GLN A 95 -9.02 -0.61 -17.94
C GLN A 95 -8.84 -1.71 -19.01
N ASN A 96 -7.83 -1.57 -19.85
CA ASN A 96 -7.45 -2.54 -20.91
C ASN A 96 -6.50 -3.65 -20.43
N LEU A 97 -5.92 -3.55 -19.21
CA LEU A 97 -5.07 -4.60 -18.67
C LEU A 97 -5.95 -5.75 -18.19
N LYS A 98 -5.82 -6.89 -18.84
CA LYS A 98 -6.44 -8.12 -18.39
C LYS A 98 -5.53 -8.76 -17.35
N PHE A 99 -5.99 -8.86 -16.13
CA PHE A 99 -5.40 -9.73 -15.11
C PHE A 99 -6.19 -11.06 -15.12
N PRO A 100 -5.68 -12.11 -15.76
CA PRO A 100 -6.32 -13.43 -15.70
C PRO A 100 -6.38 -13.92 -14.25
N GLN A 101 -7.37 -14.75 -13.94
CA GLN A 101 -7.48 -15.36 -12.61
C GLN A 101 -6.21 -16.13 -12.22
N THR A 102 -5.54 -16.75 -13.19
CA THR A 102 -4.24 -17.43 -12.99
C THR A 102 -3.17 -16.51 -12.45
N ASP A 103 -3.12 -15.25 -12.88
CA ASP A 103 -2.12 -14.29 -12.41
C ASP A 103 -2.36 -13.90 -10.95
N ILE A 104 -3.63 -13.79 -10.55
CA ILE A 104 -4.02 -13.55 -9.16
C ILE A 104 -3.61 -14.71 -8.26
N GLU A 105 -3.84 -15.94 -8.69
CA GLU A 105 -3.44 -17.17 -7.98
C GLU A 105 -1.91 -17.26 -7.84
N ASP A 106 -1.19 -16.91 -8.91
CA ASP A 106 0.28 -16.92 -8.91
C ASP A 106 0.83 -15.85 -7.97
N ILE A 107 0.31 -14.61 -7.97
CA ILE A 107 0.69 -13.58 -7.00
C ILE A 107 0.45 -14.09 -5.57
N LYS A 108 -0.73 -14.68 -5.32
CA LYS A 108 -1.05 -15.21 -3.99
C LYS A 108 -0.03 -16.25 -3.52
N THR A 109 0.39 -17.11 -4.41
CA THR A 109 1.33 -18.20 -4.12
C THR A 109 2.76 -17.68 -3.95
N MET A 110 3.22 -16.82 -4.86
CA MET A 110 4.61 -16.33 -4.87
C MET A 110 4.88 -15.38 -3.71
N VAL A 111 3.94 -14.51 -3.38
CA VAL A 111 4.02 -13.62 -2.19
C VAL A 111 3.81 -14.41 -0.89
N ARG A 112 3.33 -15.64 -0.97
CA ARG A 112 2.97 -16.46 0.21
C ARG A 112 1.92 -15.78 1.10
N PHE A 113 0.92 -15.18 0.48
CA PHE A 113 -0.19 -14.61 1.23
C PHE A 113 -0.89 -15.68 2.09
N PRO A 114 -1.38 -15.32 3.28
CA PRO A 114 -2.21 -16.20 4.09
C PRO A 114 -3.42 -16.74 3.30
N ASN A 115 -3.87 -17.96 3.59
CA ASN A 115 -4.98 -18.58 2.85
C ASN A 115 -6.25 -17.73 2.80
N LYS A 116 -6.52 -16.97 3.86
CA LYS A 116 -7.67 -16.07 3.97
C LYS A 116 -7.53 -14.75 3.20
N THR A 117 -6.35 -14.47 2.61
CA THR A 117 -6.16 -13.25 1.83
C THR A 117 -7.05 -13.29 0.60
N ASN A 118 -7.86 -12.25 0.45
CA ASN A 118 -8.64 -12.00 -0.74
C ASN A 118 -7.86 -11.08 -1.68
N ILE A 119 -7.72 -11.46 -2.96
CA ILE A 119 -7.06 -10.62 -3.97
C ILE A 119 -8.08 -10.28 -5.04
N SER A 120 -8.21 -8.99 -5.35
CA SER A 120 -9.14 -8.53 -6.37
C SER A 120 -8.59 -7.37 -7.19
N VAL A 121 -8.92 -7.33 -8.47
CA VAL A 121 -8.56 -6.23 -9.37
C VAL A 121 -9.66 -5.18 -9.38
N LYS A 122 -9.25 -3.92 -9.22
CA LYS A 122 -10.14 -2.76 -9.22
C LYS A 122 -9.80 -1.84 -10.39
N ASN A 123 -10.77 -1.59 -11.23
CA ASN A 123 -10.61 -0.69 -12.38
C ASN A 123 -10.78 0.77 -11.95
N GLY A 124 -10.00 1.65 -12.59
CA GLY A 124 -10.05 3.10 -12.37
C GLY A 124 -8.94 3.60 -11.44
N ASP A 125 -9.09 4.84 -11.00
CA ASP A 125 -8.09 5.49 -10.13
C ASP A 125 -8.17 5.02 -8.67
N LEU A 126 -7.05 5.20 -7.95
CA LEU A 126 -6.89 4.79 -6.57
C LEU A 126 -7.92 5.47 -5.65
N LEU A 127 -8.06 6.79 -5.73
CA LEU A 127 -8.89 7.57 -4.82
C LEU A 127 -10.37 7.18 -4.92
N SER A 128 -10.88 6.99 -6.14
CA SER A 128 -12.26 6.54 -6.38
C SER A 128 -12.53 5.15 -5.81
N ASN A 129 -11.53 4.27 -5.83
CA ASN A 129 -11.65 2.95 -5.27
C ASN A 129 -11.55 2.98 -3.73
N VAL A 130 -10.61 3.71 -3.17
CA VAL A 130 -10.43 3.84 -1.71
C VAL A 130 -11.71 4.35 -1.02
N LYS A 131 -12.43 5.29 -1.63
CA LYS A 131 -13.73 5.79 -1.12
C LYS A 131 -14.81 4.71 -0.96
N LYS A 132 -14.73 3.63 -1.73
CA LYS A 132 -15.72 2.54 -1.75
C LYS A 132 -15.39 1.43 -0.74
N TYR A 133 -14.11 1.27 -0.39
CA TYR A 133 -13.63 0.18 0.47
C TYR A 133 -13.30 0.68 1.87
N ARG A 134 -14.32 0.73 2.73
CA ARG A 134 -14.22 1.32 4.09
C ARG A 134 -14.17 0.29 5.22
N ASN A 135 -14.03 -0.99 4.91
CA ASN A 135 -14.10 -2.08 5.89
C ASN A 135 -12.71 -2.56 6.31
N ALA A 136 -11.85 -1.64 6.76
CA ALA A 136 -10.55 -2.01 7.27
C ALA A 136 -10.15 -1.10 8.44
N ASP A 137 -9.26 -1.59 9.29
CA ASP A 137 -8.63 -0.80 10.35
C ASP A 137 -7.53 0.10 9.79
N VAL A 138 -6.88 -0.36 8.73
CA VAL A 138 -5.78 0.36 8.09
C VAL A 138 -5.73 0.11 6.60
N ASN A 139 -5.44 1.17 5.85
CA ASN A 139 -5.07 1.11 4.45
C ASN A 139 -3.55 1.18 4.33
N ILE A 140 -2.94 0.27 3.57
CA ILE A 140 -1.51 0.27 3.29
C ILE A 140 -1.30 0.48 1.79
N PHE A 141 -0.44 1.44 1.46
CA PHE A 141 -0.17 1.88 0.09
C PHE A 141 1.33 1.86 -0.21
N SER A 142 1.69 1.65 -1.45
CA SER A 142 2.99 2.09 -1.97
C SER A 142 2.94 3.54 -2.40
N VAL A 143 4.06 4.23 -2.27
CA VAL A 143 4.20 5.64 -2.68
C VAL A 143 4.78 5.69 -4.08
N ASP A 144 3.94 6.06 -5.05
CA ASP A 144 4.35 6.32 -6.43
C ASP A 144 5.20 7.60 -6.53
N ASP A 145 5.89 7.81 -7.67
CA ASP A 145 6.81 8.94 -7.82
C ASP A 145 6.14 10.31 -7.77
N ASP A 146 4.89 10.38 -8.14
CA ASP A 146 4.07 11.60 -8.18
C ASP A 146 3.12 11.75 -6.98
N MET A 147 3.19 10.84 -6.00
CA MET A 147 2.35 10.91 -4.80
C MET A 147 2.93 11.90 -3.77
N SER A 148 2.28 13.05 -3.63
CA SER A 148 2.63 14.07 -2.62
C SER A 148 2.03 13.78 -1.24
N THR A 149 2.59 14.42 -0.21
CA THR A 149 2.03 14.36 1.16
C THR A 149 0.57 14.85 1.21
N ALA A 150 0.24 15.88 0.42
CA ALA A 150 -1.15 16.36 0.31
C ALA A 150 -2.09 15.29 -0.26
N ALA A 151 -1.65 14.52 -1.27
CA ALA A 151 -2.41 13.41 -1.83
C ALA A 151 -2.64 12.30 -0.81
N MET A 152 -1.62 11.95 -0.03
CA MET A 152 -1.73 10.94 1.05
C MET A 152 -2.75 11.36 2.12
N ILE A 153 -2.69 12.61 2.58
CA ILE A 153 -3.65 13.16 3.55
C ILE A 153 -5.07 13.13 2.98
N ASN A 154 -5.23 13.50 1.70
CA ASN A 154 -6.52 13.45 1.04
C ASN A 154 -7.10 12.03 0.96
N ILE A 155 -6.26 11.03 0.67
CA ILE A 155 -6.64 9.60 0.67
C ILE A 155 -7.16 9.18 2.04
N VAL A 156 -6.46 9.54 3.12
CA VAL A 156 -6.87 9.22 4.50
C VAL A 156 -8.20 9.89 4.85
N ASN A 157 -8.36 11.17 4.53
CA ASN A 157 -9.59 11.90 4.80
C ASN A 157 -10.80 11.35 4.04
N GLU A 158 -10.61 10.98 2.79
CA GLU A 158 -11.67 10.45 1.93
C GLU A 158 -12.07 9.00 2.29
N SER A 159 -11.11 8.18 2.69
CA SER A 159 -11.36 6.82 3.17
C SER A 159 -11.96 6.79 4.57
N ARG A 160 -11.62 7.77 5.40
CA ARG A 160 -11.88 7.79 6.86
C ARG A 160 -11.23 6.63 7.61
N ILE A 161 -10.11 6.15 7.10
CA ILE A 161 -9.32 5.05 7.65
C ILE A 161 -7.87 5.52 7.73
N SER A 162 -7.17 5.19 8.80
CA SER A 162 -5.74 5.48 8.93
C SER A 162 -4.95 4.87 7.78
N GLY A 163 -3.98 5.61 7.26
CA GLY A 163 -3.15 5.20 6.14
C GLY A 163 -1.70 4.96 6.54
N ILE A 164 -1.11 3.92 5.97
CA ILE A 164 0.33 3.68 5.99
C ILE A 164 0.83 3.75 4.56
N PHE A 165 1.79 4.61 4.30
CA PHE A 165 2.37 4.82 2.98
C PHE A 165 3.82 4.36 3.00
N CYS A 166 4.17 3.44 2.11
CA CYS A 166 5.48 2.81 2.03
C CYS A 166 6.26 3.33 0.84
N VAL A 167 7.43 3.91 1.10
CA VAL A 167 8.44 4.23 0.08
C VAL A 167 9.41 3.06 0.03
N ASP A 168 9.44 2.37 -1.11
CA ASP A 168 10.31 1.21 -1.30
C ASP A 168 11.77 1.65 -1.46
N SER A 169 12.71 0.88 -0.93
CA SER A 169 14.15 1.13 -1.09
C SER A 169 14.71 0.50 -2.37
N ASN A 170 13.90 -0.25 -3.11
CA ASN A 170 14.31 -1.12 -4.23
C ASN A 170 15.31 -2.23 -3.84
N LEU A 171 15.43 -2.51 -2.54
CA LEU A 171 16.24 -3.60 -2.00
C LEU A 171 15.36 -4.74 -1.43
N GLU A 172 14.08 -4.47 -1.23
CA GLU A 172 13.10 -5.45 -0.83
C GLU A 172 12.67 -6.29 -2.05
N ASN A 173 12.37 -7.56 -1.80
CA ASN A 173 11.70 -8.44 -2.76
C ASN A 173 10.78 -9.39 -2.00
N VAL A 174 9.48 -9.31 -2.29
CA VAL A 174 8.45 -10.14 -1.66
C VAL A 174 8.17 -11.42 -2.43
N LEU A 175 8.57 -11.47 -3.70
CA LEU A 175 8.42 -12.66 -4.54
C LEU A 175 9.58 -13.63 -4.27
N VAL A 176 9.26 -14.83 -3.80
CA VAL A 176 10.24 -15.87 -3.44
C VAL A 176 9.89 -17.20 -4.11
#